data_b5d2dc0713c450e4d96ee64046789105
#
_entry.id   b5d2dc0713c450e4d96ee64046789105
#
_cell.length_a   1.000
_cell.length_b   1.000
_cell.length_c   1.000
_cell.angle_alpha   90.00
_cell.angle_beta   90.00
_cell.angle_gamma   90.00
#
_symmetry.space_group_name_H-M   'P 1'
#
loop_
_entity.id
_entity.type
_entity.pdbx_description
1 polymer ?
#
loop_
_entity_poly.entity_id
_entity_poly.type
_entity_poly.pdbx_seq_one_letter_code
_entity_poly.pdbx_strand_id
1 'polypeptide(L)'
;MTWVAWRQQRLQILLGLCVIAGLAAVMTVVRFDAQSITDERLVDERYGTYVNYLRLVLLALPVLLGVFIGGPLFGREIEHGTHVFSLTQSIGRTRWWASKIVVAGLPVIVGMTLLGLLNSWASAPLRAVMFGGRLVTPTFEIEGLTLGAYTALAFTLSATIGLLVRNTLAAMVITVVAYVPLIGLVGNALRPAYAVPVTSTDDKMPAGAWIVSSSYVDAAGNPASFSPAACTTGIPECMRTQGVVRRVGFQPDDRFWSFQAIEAGLFVALAALVVVAGAWAVHHRLRMA
;
A
#
# COMPACT_ATOMS: atom_id res chain seq x y z
N MET A 1 -6.12 14.73 -28.09
CA MET A 1 -6.59 14.79 -26.67
C MET A 1 -5.50 14.42 -25.66
N THR A 2 -4.71 13.38 -25.88
CA THR A 2 -3.60 13.03 -24.98
C THR A 2 -2.63 14.20 -24.75
N TRP A 3 -2.29 14.97 -25.81
CA TRP A 3 -1.43 16.14 -25.70
C TRP A 3 -2.03 17.26 -24.84
N VAL A 4 -3.33 17.53 -24.94
CA VAL A 4 -4.02 18.54 -24.11
C VAL A 4 -4.06 18.08 -22.65
N ALA A 5 -4.44 16.83 -22.40
CA ALA A 5 -4.44 16.23 -21.05
C ALA A 5 -3.03 16.29 -20.42
N TRP A 6 -1.98 15.95 -21.20
CA TRP A 6 -0.60 16.07 -20.77
C TRP A 6 -0.23 17.52 -20.40
N ARG A 7 -0.51 18.49 -21.27
CA ARG A 7 -0.17 19.89 -21.04
C ARG A 7 -0.84 20.47 -19.78
N GLN A 8 -2.06 20.03 -19.49
CA GLN A 8 -2.79 20.45 -18.29
C GLN A 8 -2.24 19.83 -17.02
N GLN A 9 -1.77 18.58 -17.04
CA GLN A 9 -1.38 17.82 -15.86
C GLN A 9 0.14 17.65 -15.70
N ARG A 10 0.93 18.08 -16.68
CA ARG A 10 2.39 17.84 -16.71
C ARG A 10 3.12 18.24 -15.44
N LEU A 11 2.74 19.38 -14.84
CA LEU A 11 3.42 19.86 -13.64
C LEU A 11 3.22 18.91 -12.46
N GLN A 12 1.99 18.45 -12.23
CA GLN A 12 1.66 17.53 -11.13
C GLN A 12 2.31 16.16 -11.35
N ILE A 13 2.27 15.63 -12.60
CA ILE A 13 2.90 14.37 -12.97
C ILE A 13 4.41 14.47 -12.78
N LEU A 14 5.04 15.52 -13.30
CA LEU A 14 6.50 15.72 -13.18
C LEU A 14 6.94 15.88 -11.73
N LEU A 15 6.20 16.64 -10.92
CA LEU A 15 6.48 16.75 -9.48
C LEU A 15 6.37 15.40 -8.79
N GLY A 16 5.33 14.63 -9.06
CA GLY A 16 5.17 13.28 -8.51
C GLY A 16 6.32 12.35 -8.93
N LEU A 17 6.71 12.37 -10.21
CA LEU A 17 7.84 11.57 -10.70
C LEU A 17 9.19 12.03 -10.13
N CYS A 18 9.38 13.34 -9.91
CA CYS A 18 10.58 13.86 -9.24
C CYS A 18 10.67 13.36 -7.78
N VAL A 19 9.57 13.34 -7.05
CA VAL A 19 9.53 12.78 -5.69
C VAL A 19 9.88 11.29 -5.71
N ILE A 20 9.28 10.52 -6.62
CA ILE A 20 9.56 9.09 -6.79
C ILE A 20 11.05 8.87 -7.12
N ALA A 21 11.59 9.61 -8.07
CA ALA A 21 12.99 9.51 -8.48
C ALA A 21 13.96 9.92 -7.36
N GLY A 22 13.62 10.97 -6.59
CA GLY A 22 14.41 11.39 -5.44
C GLY A 22 14.46 10.31 -4.35
N LEU A 23 13.31 9.71 -4.01
CA LEU A 23 13.25 8.60 -3.06
C LEU A 23 14.03 7.38 -3.57
N ALA A 24 13.89 7.04 -4.85
CA ALA A 24 14.62 5.94 -5.47
C ALA A 24 16.14 6.15 -5.39
N ALA A 25 16.62 7.37 -5.65
CA ALA A 25 18.03 7.71 -5.54
C ALA A 25 18.54 7.57 -4.09
N VAL A 26 17.81 8.11 -3.10
CA VAL A 26 18.16 7.99 -1.68
C VAL A 26 18.21 6.52 -1.26
N MET A 27 17.21 5.73 -1.59
CA MET A 27 17.18 4.28 -1.26
C MET A 27 18.36 3.53 -1.85
N THR A 28 18.74 3.87 -3.10
CA THR A 28 19.87 3.24 -3.79
C THR A 28 21.19 3.58 -3.10
N VAL A 29 21.40 4.84 -2.75
CA VAL A 29 22.61 5.29 -2.02
C VAL A 29 22.71 4.61 -0.66
N VAL A 30 21.62 4.62 0.12
CA VAL A 30 21.58 3.98 1.44
C VAL A 30 21.86 2.47 1.34
N ARG A 31 21.32 1.79 0.32
CA ARG A 31 21.60 0.37 0.10
C ARG A 31 23.11 0.11 -0.05
N PHE A 32 23.78 0.84 -0.93
CA PHE A 32 25.22 0.62 -1.17
C PHE A 32 26.06 0.95 0.06
N ASP A 33 25.70 1.98 0.81
CA ASP A 33 26.41 2.32 2.04
C ASP A 33 26.15 1.27 3.15
N ALA A 34 24.90 0.83 3.33
CA ALA A 34 24.55 -0.20 4.32
C ALA A 34 25.19 -1.57 4.04
N GLN A 35 25.40 -1.92 2.77
CA GLN A 35 26.09 -3.17 2.41
C GLN A 35 27.56 -3.23 2.86
N SER A 36 28.20 -2.09 3.09
CA SER A 36 29.58 -2.00 3.57
C SER A 36 29.71 -2.24 5.08
N ILE A 37 28.59 -2.24 5.82
CA ILE A 37 28.57 -2.38 7.28
C ILE A 37 28.21 -3.82 7.62
N THR A 38 29.12 -4.51 8.31
CA THR A 38 28.96 -5.92 8.73
C THR A 38 28.34 -6.08 10.11
N ASP A 39 28.38 -5.05 10.95
CA ASP A 39 27.83 -5.05 12.30
C ASP A 39 26.38 -4.55 12.30
N GLU A 40 25.44 -5.43 12.68
CA GLU A 40 24.01 -5.12 12.73
C GLU A 40 23.67 -3.95 13.67
N ARG A 41 24.41 -3.79 14.76
CA ARG A 41 24.20 -2.69 15.72
C ARG A 41 24.53 -1.33 15.09
N LEU A 42 25.62 -1.28 14.32
CA LEU A 42 26.00 -0.06 13.61
C LEU A 42 24.99 0.29 12.51
N VAL A 43 24.39 -0.72 11.87
CA VAL A 43 23.31 -0.52 10.90
C VAL A 43 22.08 0.08 11.58
N ASP A 44 21.69 -0.42 12.75
CA ASP A 44 20.53 0.11 13.50
C ASP A 44 20.78 1.55 13.97
N GLU A 45 21.93 1.81 14.59
CA GLU A 45 22.29 3.14 15.04
C GLU A 45 22.29 4.18 13.90
N ARG A 46 22.81 3.80 12.74
CA ARG A 46 22.94 4.69 11.59
C ARG A 46 21.65 4.85 10.78
N TYR A 47 20.89 3.78 10.59
CA TYR A 47 19.76 3.75 9.66
C TYR A 47 18.38 3.54 10.30
N GLY A 48 18.30 3.21 11.59
CA GLY A 48 17.02 2.97 12.26
C GLY A 48 16.03 4.15 12.13
N THR A 49 16.53 5.37 12.33
CA THR A 49 15.74 6.60 12.12
C THR A 49 15.31 6.78 10.67
N TYR A 50 16.21 6.57 9.70
CA TYR A 50 15.91 6.63 8.28
C TYR A 50 14.82 5.62 7.89
N VAL A 51 14.95 4.36 8.32
CA VAL A 51 13.97 3.30 8.03
C VAL A 51 12.59 3.67 8.54
N ASN A 52 12.48 4.25 9.75
CA ASN A 52 11.20 4.67 10.32
C ASN A 52 10.54 5.81 9.53
N TYR A 53 11.29 6.85 9.16
CA TYR A 53 10.75 7.94 8.35
C TYR A 53 10.41 7.47 6.92
N LEU A 54 11.25 6.64 6.32
CA LEU A 54 10.99 6.09 4.99
C LEU A 54 9.69 5.29 4.95
N ARG A 55 9.44 4.45 5.97
CA ARG A 55 8.17 3.70 6.10
C ARG A 55 6.97 4.63 6.12
N LEU A 56 7.02 5.69 6.91
CA LEU A 56 5.93 6.69 7.01
C LEU A 56 5.67 7.39 5.68
N VAL A 57 6.74 7.83 5.02
CA VAL A 57 6.66 8.52 3.72
C VAL A 57 6.08 7.58 2.67
N LEU A 58 6.61 6.36 2.54
CA LEU A 58 6.15 5.39 1.54
C LEU A 58 4.72 4.93 1.78
N LEU A 59 4.28 4.81 3.04
CA LEU A 59 2.91 4.44 3.37
C LEU A 59 1.91 5.55 3.01
N ALA A 60 2.30 6.82 3.20
CA ALA A 60 1.47 7.96 2.86
C ALA A 60 1.47 8.31 1.35
N LEU A 61 2.55 7.98 0.65
CA LEU A 61 2.78 8.42 -0.72
C LEU A 61 1.69 8.00 -1.73
N PRO A 62 1.14 6.76 -1.70
CA PRO A 62 0.05 6.34 -2.59
C PRO A 62 -1.18 7.24 -2.50
N VAL A 63 -1.64 7.53 -1.28
CA VAL A 63 -2.82 8.39 -1.09
C VAL A 63 -2.51 9.84 -1.42
N LEU A 64 -1.34 10.35 -1.06
CA LEU A 64 -0.94 11.73 -1.40
C LEU A 64 -0.89 11.93 -2.92
N LEU A 65 -0.15 11.10 -3.66
CA LEU A 65 -0.10 11.20 -5.11
C LEU A 65 -1.47 10.96 -5.74
N GLY A 66 -2.23 9.99 -5.23
CA GLY A 66 -3.57 9.69 -5.69
C GLY A 66 -4.50 10.90 -5.59
N VAL A 67 -4.57 11.56 -4.42
CA VAL A 67 -5.49 12.69 -4.21
C VAL A 67 -5.02 13.96 -4.90
N PHE A 68 -3.71 14.28 -4.88
CA PHE A 68 -3.20 15.52 -5.47
C PHE A 68 -3.20 15.50 -7.01
N ILE A 69 -3.12 14.32 -7.64
CA ILE A 69 -3.17 14.19 -9.09
C ILE A 69 -4.60 13.86 -9.55
N GLY A 70 -5.30 12.95 -8.84
CA GLY A 70 -6.64 12.50 -9.21
C GLY A 70 -7.73 13.53 -8.93
N GLY A 71 -7.74 14.14 -7.75
CA GLY A 71 -8.79 15.08 -7.33
C GLY A 71 -8.99 16.27 -8.27
N PRO A 72 -7.93 17.00 -8.64
CA PRO A 72 -8.02 18.13 -9.56
C PRO A 72 -8.33 17.74 -11.01
N LEU A 73 -8.16 16.47 -11.38
CA LEU A 73 -8.23 15.98 -12.76
C LEU A 73 -9.56 16.33 -13.44
N PHE A 74 -10.64 16.19 -12.70
CA PHE A 74 -12.01 16.50 -13.15
C PHE A 74 -12.66 17.56 -12.26
N GLY A 75 -12.42 17.54 -10.95
CA GLY A 75 -13.00 18.47 -9.99
C GLY A 75 -12.74 19.92 -10.40
N ARG A 76 -11.50 20.27 -10.66
CA ARG A 76 -11.11 21.64 -11.06
C ARG A 76 -11.73 22.11 -12.38
N GLU A 77 -11.85 21.22 -13.38
CA GLU A 77 -12.45 21.60 -14.65
C GLU A 77 -13.97 21.84 -14.52
N ILE A 78 -14.61 21.08 -13.64
CA ILE A 78 -16.04 21.21 -13.40
C ILE A 78 -16.32 22.45 -12.54
N GLU A 79 -15.52 22.71 -11.50
CA GLU A 79 -15.60 23.91 -10.67
C GLU A 79 -15.50 25.19 -11.49
N HIS A 80 -14.61 25.22 -12.50
CA HIS A 80 -14.38 26.39 -13.33
C HIS A 80 -15.23 26.41 -14.62
N GLY A 81 -16.11 25.42 -14.84
CA GLY A 81 -16.97 25.34 -16.02
C GLY A 81 -16.26 25.03 -17.34
N THR A 82 -14.94 24.79 -17.31
CA THR A 82 -14.13 24.59 -18.53
C THR A 82 -14.38 23.23 -19.21
N HIS A 83 -15.03 22.30 -18.53
CA HIS A 83 -15.44 21.01 -19.08
C HIS A 83 -16.41 21.14 -20.27
N VAL A 84 -17.26 22.19 -20.31
CA VAL A 84 -18.19 22.43 -21.41
C VAL A 84 -17.44 22.65 -22.71
N PHE A 85 -16.40 23.47 -22.69
CA PHE A 85 -15.56 23.71 -23.87
C PHE A 85 -14.87 22.44 -24.39
N SER A 86 -14.45 21.55 -23.48
CA SER A 86 -13.83 20.27 -23.85
C SER A 86 -14.83 19.30 -24.48
N LEU A 87 -16.10 19.35 -24.10
CA LEU A 87 -17.16 18.46 -24.57
C LEU A 87 -17.91 18.98 -25.84
N THR A 88 -17.75 20.25 -26.18
CA THR A 88 -18.28 20.81 -27.43
C THR A 88 -17.40 20.49 -28.66
N GLN A 89 -16.15 20.13 -28.44
CA GLN A 89 -15.28 19.57 -29.49
C GLN A 89 -15.69 18.13 -29.74
N SER A 90 -15.98 17.70 -30.95
CA SER A 90 -16.46 16.41 -31.47
C SER A 90 -15.90 15.10 -30.84
N ILE A 91 -15.61 15.07 -29.53
CA ILE A 91 -14.95 13.98 -28.83
C ILE A 91 -15.94 13.29 -27.88
N GLY A 92 -16.04 11.96 -28.03
CA GLY A 92 -16.85 11.14 -27.15
C GLY A 92 -16.45 11.29 -25.69
N ARG A 93 -17.41 11.45 -24.79
CA ARG A 93 -17.24 11.67 -23.33
C ARG A 93 -16.37 10.58 -22.68
N THR A 94 -16.56 9.32 -23.07
CA THR A 94 -15.77 8.18 -22.57
C THR A 94 -14.31 8.29 -23.00
N ARG A 95 -14.04 8.73 -24.24
CA ARG A 95 -12.66 8.94 -24.74
C ARG A 95 -11.96 10.08 -23.98
N TRP A 96 -12.70 11.16 -23.67
CA TRP A 96 -12.20 12.26 -22.85
C TRP A 96 -11.84 11.77 -21.44
N TRP A 97 -12.73 11.02 -20.78
CA TRP A 97 -12.47 10.41 -19.48
C TRP A 97 -11.25 9.49 -19.50
N ALA A 98 -11.24 8.49 -20.38
CA ALA A 98 -10.19 7.49 -20.46
C ALA A 98 -8.83 8.10 -20.77
N SER A 99 -8.76 9.08 -21.69
CA SER A 99 -7.48 9.72 -22.04
C SER A 99 -6.86 10.45 -20.85
N LYS A 100 -7.67 11.11 -20.01
CA LYS A 100 -7.17 11.80 -18.81
C LYS A 100 -6.71 10.82 -17.73
N ILE A 101 -7.49 9.78 -17.47
CA ILE A 101 -7.14 8.73 -16.50
C ILE A 101 -5.81 8.08 -16.89
N VAL A 102 -5.65 7.70 -18.15
CA VAL A 102 -4.43 7.03 -18.62
C VAL A 102 -3.24 7.99 -18.60
N VAL A 103 -3.37 9.19 -19.14
CA VAL A 103 -2.25 10.14 -19.25
C VAL A 103 -1.76 10.60 -17.87
N ALA A 104 -2.67 10.83 -16.92
CA ALA A 104 -2.29 11.30 -15.58
C ALA A 104 -1.92 10.14 -14.65
N GLY A 105 -2.66 9.03 -14.69
CA GLY A 105 -2.50 7.92 -13.75
C GLY A 105 -1.36 6.97 -14.10
N LEU A 106 -1.24 6.57 -15.38
CA LEU A 106 -0.30 5.52 -15.77
C LEU A 106 1.17 5.82 -15.40
N PRO A 107 1.73 7.02 -15.66
CA PRO A 107 3.12 7.30 -15.30
C PRO A 107 3.39 7.20 -13.80
N VAL A 108 2.44 7.68 -12.99
CA VAL A 108 2.57 7.69 -11.53
C VAL A 108 2.41 6.27 -10.95
N ILE A 109 1.42 5.52 -11.44
CA ILE A 109 1.18 4.12 -11.03
C ILE A 109 2.40 3.25 -11.37
N VAL A 110 2.93 3.36 -12.57
CA VAL A 110 4.15 2.64 -12.99
C VAL A 110 5.34 3.08 -12.14
N GLY A 111 5.54 4.38 -11.94
CA GLY A 111 6.61 4.89 -11.10
C GLY A 111 6.55 4.36 -9.67
N MET A 112 5.34 4.33 -9.06
CA MET A 112 5.14 3.80 -7.72
C MET A 112 5.33 2.27 -7.66
N THR A 113 4.94 1.52 -8.69
CA THR A 113 5.22 0.08 -8.76
C THR A 113 6.73 -0.16 -8.80
N LEU A 114 7.45 0.57 -9.65
CA LEU A 114 8.91 0.49 -9.74
C LEU A 114 9.59 0.89 -8.42
N LEU A 115 9.07 1.91 -7.72
CA LEU A 115 9.57 2.32 -6.41
C LEU A 115 9.38 1.22 -5.36
N GLY A 116 8.23 0.54 -5.34
CA GLY A 116 7.97 -0.58 -4.44
C GLY A 116 8.87 -1.79 -4.71
N LEU A 117 9.11 -2.11 -5.98
CA LEU A 117 10.06 -3.14 -6.38
C LEU A 117 11.50 -2.77 -6.00
N LEU A 118 11.88 -1.52 -6.23
CA LEU A 118 13.17 -0.99 -5.81
C LEU A 118 13.33 -1.05 -4.29
N ASN A 119 12.27 -0.70 -3.54
CA ASN A 119 12.31 -0.78 -2.08
C ASN A 119 12.51 -2.22 -1.59
N SER A 120 11.85 -3.21 -2.19
CA SER A 120 12.09 -4.64 -1.87
C SER A 120 13.56 -5.05 -2.05
N TRP A 121 14.22 -4.51 -3.07
CA TRP A 121 15.63 -4.74 -3.32
C TRP A 121 16.51 -3.92 -2.39
N ALA A 122 16.21 -2.64 -2.20
CA ALA A 122 17.03 -1.72 -1.40
C ALA A 122 17.01 -2.04 0.09
N SER A 123 15.90 -2.54 0.62
CA SER A 123 15.74 -2.89 2.04
C SER A 123 16.46 -4.17 2.46
N ALA A 124 16.95 -4.99 1.51
CA ALA A 124 17.56 -6.29 1.85
C ALA A 124 18.69 -6.23 2.90
N PRO A 125 19.68 -5.30 2.82
CA PRO A 125 20.73 -5.20 3.84
C PRO A 125 20.23 -4.58 5.17
N LEU A 126 19.07 -3.94 5.17
CA LEU A 126 18.49 -3.28 6.35
C LEU A 126 17.51 -4.18 7.10
N ARG A 127 17.29 -5.43 6.66
CA ARG A 127 16.28 -6.33 7.25
C ARG A 127 16.56 -6.69 8.70
N ALA A 128 17.81 -6.74 9.12
CA ALA A 128 18.19 -6.96 10.50
C ALA A 128 17.63 -5.86 11.45
N VAL A 129 17.52 -4.63 10.94
CA VAL A 129 16.98 -3.45 11.64
C VAL A 129 15.46 -3.35 11.51
N MET A 130 14.87 -4.06 10.54
CA MET A 130 13.43 -4.06 10.31
C MET A 130 12.76 -5.06 11.25
N PHE A 131 12.09 -4.56 12.28
CA PHE A 131 11.27 -5.38 13.16
C PHE A 131 10.14 -6.08 12.39
N GLY A 132 10.12 -7.40 12.44
CA GLY A 132 9.12 -8.24 11.79
C GLY A 132 9.52 -8.64 10.35
N GLY A 133 8.78 -9.61 9.79
CA GLY A 133 8.97 -10.11 8.43
C GLY A 133 8.40 -9.16 7.38
N ARG A 134 8.58 -9.52 6.10
CA ARG A 134 8.07 -8.75 4.95
C ARG A 134 6.54 -8.74 4.84
N LEU A 135 5.86 -9.68 5.49
CA LEU A 135 4.39 -9.79 5.50
C LEU A 135 3.73 -8.88 6.55
N VAL A 136 4.52 -8.30 7.45
CA VAL A 136 4.04 -7.44 8.55
C VAL A 136 3.83 -6.01 8.06
N THR A 137 2.72 -5.38 8.49
CA THR A 137 2.48 -3.94 8.30
C THR A 137 3.51 -3.12 9.12
N PRO A 138 4.12 -2.06 8.57
CA PRO A 138 3.89 -1.45 7.26
C PRO A 138 4.81 -1.96 6.14
N THR A 139 5.68 -2.92 6.40
CA THR A 139 6.70 -3.38 5.43
C THR A 139 6.05 -3.95 4.16
N PHE A 140 4.98 -4.72 4.31
CA PHE A 140 4.27 -5.32 3.19
C PHE A 140 3.70 -4.28 2.22
N GLU A 141 3.12 -3.21 2.73
CA GLU A 141 2.45 -2.16 1.95
C GLU A 141 3.41 -1.32 1.15
N ILE A 142 4.65 -1.20 1.61
CA ILE A 142 5.66 -0.32 1.00
C ILE A 142 6.64 -1.05 0.09
N GLU A 143 6.58 -2.38 0.04
CA GLU A 143 7.41 -3.21 -0.84
C GLU A 143 6.59 -3.80 -2.00
N GLY A 144 7.27 -4.16 -3.08
CA GLY A 144 6.71 -4.96 -4.18
C GLY A 144 5.66 -4.25 -5.02
N LEU A 145 4.59 -4.99 -5.36
CA LEU A 145 3.55 -4.56 -6.32
C LEU A 145 2.46 -3.70 -5.66
N THR A 146 2.23 -3.87 -4.36
CA THR A 146 1.12 -3.23 -3.63
C THR A 146 1.21 -1.72 -3.66
N LEU A 147 2.41 -1.14 -3.62
CA LEU A 147 2.60 0.31 -3.63
C LEU A 147 1.98 0.97 -4.87
N GLY A 148 2.16 0.36 -6.05
CA GLY A 148 1.53 0.80 -7.31
C GLY A 148 0.03 0.55 -7.34
N ALA A 149 -0.43 -0.61 -6.85
CA ALA A 149 -1.84 -0.97 -6.81
C ALA A 149 -2.65 -0.05 -5.88
N TYR A 150 -2.09 0.29 -4.74
CA TYR A 150 -2.66 1.27 -3.80
C TYR A 150 -2.75 2.67 -4.42
N THR A 151 -1.71 3.08 -5.14
CA THR A 151 -1.72 4.35 -5.88
C THR A 151 -2.79 4.36 -6.97
N ALA A 152 -2.97 3.24 -7.68
CA ALA A 152 -4.00 3.11 -8.70
C ALA A 152 -5.41 3.30 -8.11
N LEU A 153 -5.70 2.67 -6.97
CA LEU A 153 -6.98 2.83 -6.30
C LEU A 153 -7.17 4.26 -5.77
N ALA A 154 -6.18 4.83 -5.07
CA ALA A 154 -6.27 6.18 -4.54
C ALA A 154 -6.50 7.22 -5.65
N PHE A 155 -5.78 7.10 -6.75
CA PHE A 155 -5.92 7.98 -7.92
C PHE A 155 -7.29 7.86 -8.57
N THR A 156 -7.76 6.64 -8.86
CA THR A 156 -9.04 6.41 -9.55
C THR A 156 -10.22 6.80 -8.67
N LEU A 157 -10.16 6.54 -7.35
CA LEU A 157 -11.15 7.02 -6.38
C LEU A 157 -11.22 8.54 -6.40
N SER A 158 -10.09 9.21 -6.24
CA SER A 158 -10.04 10.68 -6.17
C SER A 158 -10.53 11.32 -7.45
N ALA A 159 -10.14 10.79 -8.62
CA ALA A 159 -10.60 11.27 -9.91
C ALA A 159 -12.12 11.09 -10.10
N THR A 160 -12.65 9.92 -9.71
CA THR A 160 -14.09 9.61 -9.84
C THR A 160 -14.92 10.41 -8.85
N ILE A 161 -14.48 10.55 -7.60
CA ILE A 161 -15.17 11.39 -6.61
C ILE A 161 -15.13 12.86 -7.03
N GLY A 162 -13.99 13.35 -7.56
CA GLY A 162 -13.86 14.71 -8.10
C GLY A 162 -14.87 15.01 -9.22
N LEU A 163 -15.11 14.04 -10.10
CA LEU A 163 -16.16 14.12 -11.13
C LEU A 163 -17.56 14.21 -10.53
N LEU A 164 -17.84 13.42 -9.49
CA LEU A 164 -19.19 13.31 -8.91
C LEU A 164 -19.53 14.49 -7.99
N VAL A 165 -18.59 14.88 -7.15
CA VAL A 165 -18.78 15.92 -6.12
C VAL A 165 -18.59 17.32 -6.71
N ARG A 166 -17.87 17.44 -7.83
CA ARG A 166 -17.60 18.71 -8.53
C ARG A 166 -16.85 19.73 -7.65
N ASN A 167 -16.15 19.25 -6.65
CA ASN A 167 -15.34 20.05 -5.73
C ASN A 167 -14.04 19.30 -5.42
N THR A 168 -12.91 19.95 -5.69
CA THR A 168 -11.59 19.33 -5.59
C THR A 168 -11.21 18.99 -4.17
N LEU A 169 -11.42 19.92 -3.22
CA LEU A 169 -11.06 19.69 -1.81
C LEU A 169 -11.94 18.60 -1.19
N ALA A 170 -13.24 18.64 -1.43
CA ALA A 170 -14.15 17.60 -0.94
C ALA A 170 -13.79 16.23 -1.51
N ALA A 171 -13.39 16.14 -2.79
CA ALA A 171 -12.95 14.89 -3.39
C ALA A 171 -11.69 14.33 -2.71
N MET A 172 -10.72 15.18 -2.41
CA MET A 172 -9.49 14.78 -1.71
C MET A 172 -9.82 14.22 -0.31
N VAL A 173 -10.63 14.94 0.47
CA VAL A 173 -11.01 14.52 1.84
C VAL A 173 -11.78 13.22 1.82
N ILE A 174 -12.81 13.10 0.98
CA ILE A 174 -13.63 11.88 0.88
C ILE A 174 -12.77 10.69 0.46
N THR A 175 -11.82 10.91 -0.47
CA THR A 175 -10.90 9.85 -0.89
C THR A 175 -10.05 9.34 0.28
N VAL A 176 -9.44 10.22 1.07
CA VAL A 176 -8.63 9.83 2.23
C VAL A 176 -9.48 9.05 3.25
N VAL A 177 -10.68 9.55 3.56
CA VAL A 177 -11.62 8.93 4.51
C VAL A 177 -12.08 7.55 4.04
N ALA A 178 -12.24 7.32 2.74
CA ALA A 178 -12.63 6.02 2.19
C ALA A 178 -11.42 5.06 2.07
N TYR A 179 -10.27 5.58 1.66
CA TYR A 179 -9.08 4.81 1.33
C TYR A 179 -8.36 4.24 2.56
N VAL A 180 -8.13 5.07 3.60
CA VAL A 180 -7.34 4.67 4.76
C VAL A 180 -7.98 3.48 5.53
N PRO A 181 -9.29 3.50 5.85
CA PRO A 181 -9.94 2.35 6.49
C PRO A 181 -9.95 1.10 5.60
N LEU A 182 -10.05 1.26 4.28
CA LEU A 182 -10.05 0.13 3.35
C LEU A 182 -8.72 -0.62 3.37
N ILE A 183 -7.59 0.10 3.34
CA ILE A 183 -6.26 -0.54 3.47
C ILE A 183 -6.11 -1.21 4.84
N GLY A 184 -6.52 -0.53 5.91
CA GLY A 184 -6.49 -1.10 7.25
C GLY A 184 -7.35 -2.37 7.37
N LEU A 185 -8.53 -2.39 6.77
CA LEU A 185 -9.41 -3.57 6.72
C LEU A 185 -8.75 -4.73 5.97
N VAL A 186 -8.20 -4.48 4.79
CA VAL A 186 -7.55 -5.52 3.97
C VAL A 186 -6.33 -6.08 4.69
N GLY A 187 -5.44 -5.23 5.20
CA GLY A 187 -4.23 -5.65 5.89
C GLY A 187 -4.47 -6.45 7.17
N ASN A 188 -5.48 -6.05 7.97
CA ASN A 188 -5.73 -6.70 9.26
C ASN A 188 -6.73 -7.86 9.20
N ALA A 189 -7.73 -7.83 8.31
CA ALA A 189 -8.79 -8.83 8.27
C ALA A 189 -8.65 -9.83 7.11
N LEU A 190 -8.26 -9.36 5.91
CA LEU A 190 -8.22 -10.23 4.73
C LEU A 190 -6.86 -10.88 4.53
N ARG A 191 -5.77 -10.14 4.68
CA ARG A 191 -4.39 -10.65 4.44
C ARG A 191 -4.05 -11.88 5.28
N PRO A 192 -4.37 -11.98 6.58
CA PRO A 192 -4.12 -13.19 7.35
C PRO A 192 -4.77 -14.44 6.78
N ALA A 193 -5.90 -14.27 6.05
CA ALA A 193 -6.70 -15.34 5.48
C ALA A 193 -6.35 -15.68 4.01
N TYR A 194 -5.37 -15.04 3.38
CA TYR A 194 -4.98 -15.34 2.00
C TYR A 194 -4.46 -16.76 1.81
N ALA A 195 -3.89 -17.35 2.87
CA ALA A 195 -3.51 -18.76 2.89
C ALA A 195 -3.68 -19.33 4.30
N VAL A 196 -3.88 -20.64 4.40
CA VAL A 196 -3.95 -21.32 5.70
C VAL A 196 -2.61 -21.13 6.43
N PRO A 197 -2.61 -20.60 7.67
CA PRO A 197 -1.39 -20.45 8.45
C PRO A 197 -0.73 -21.80 8.74
N VAL A 198 0.60 -21.82 8.72
CA VAL A 198 1.35 -22.97 9.23
C VAL A 198 1.33 -22.91 10.75
N THR A 199 1.04 -24.02 11.41
CA THR A 199 1.04 -24.10 12.87
C THR A 199 2.29 -24.82 13.38
N SER A 200 2.94 -24.25 14.39
CA SER A 200 4.08 -24.86 15.09
C SER A 200 3.91 -24.72 16.60
N THR A 201 4.40 -25.71 17.31
CA THR A 201 4.58 -25.68 18.76
C THR A 201 6.04 -25.51 19.17
N ASP A 202 6.95 -25.44 18.18
CA ASP A 202 8.35 -25.18 18.40
C ASP A 202 8.61 -23.68 18.63
N ASP A 203 9.50 -23.37 19.57
CA ASP A 203 9.97 -22.00 19.82
C ASP A 203 10.85 -21.44 18.67
N LYS A 204 11.36 -22.32 17.79
CA LYS A 204 12.17 -21.94 16.64
C LYS A 204 11.28 -21.60 15.45
N MET A 205 11.00 -20.33 15.30
CA MET A 205 10.29 -19.83 14.12
C MET A 205 11.25 -19.55 12.97
N PRO A 206 10.83 -19.77 11.71
CA PRO A 206 11.59 -19.32 10.55
C PRO A 206 11.82 -17.80 10.60
N ALA A 207 12.99 -17.35 10.16
CA ALA A 207 13.27 -15.93 10.06
C ALA A 207 12.25 -15.24 9.15
N GLY A 208 11.74 -14.08 9.56
CA GLY A 208 10.77 -13.33 8.80
C GLY A 208 9.33 -13.85 8.85
N ALA A 209 9.02 -14.88 9.63
CA ALA A 209 7.67 -15.41 9.78
C ALA A 209 6.72 -14.38 10.40
N TRP A 210 5.54 -14.21 9.79
CA TRP A 210 4.48 -13.34 10.31
C TRP A 210 3.51 -14.13 11.19
N ILE A 211 3.51 -13.86 12.50
CA ILE A 211 2.60 -14.48 13.46
C ILE A 211 1.19 -13.90 13.25
N VAL A 212 0.24 -14.77 12.93
CA VAL A 212 -1.17 -14.38 12.71
C VAL A 212 -2.08 -14.87 13.83
N SER A 213 -1.68 -15.90 14.57
CA SER A 213 -2.42 -16.39 15.74
C SER A 213 -1.48 -16.99 16.78
N SER A 214 -1.87 -16.93 18.04
CA SER A 214 -1.15 -17.56 19.13
C SER A 214 -2.16 -18.09 20.13
N SER A 215 -2.04 -19.36 20.50
CA SER A 215 -2.89 -20.05 21.48
C SER A 215 -2.03 -20.94 22.35
N TYR A 216 -2.57 -21.35 23.50
CA TYR A 216 -1.93 -22.33 24.38
C TYR A 216 -2.67 -23.65 24.29
N VAL A 217 -1.92 -24.75 24.32
CA VAL A 217 -2.47 -26.12 24.24
C VAL A 217 -1.79 -27.00 25.29
N ASP A 218 -2.52 -28.01 25.76
CA ASP A 218 -1.97 -29.06 26.61
C ASP A 218 -1.14 -30.09 25.82
N ALA A 219 -0.57 -31.07 26.50
CA ALA A 219 0.20 -32.14 25.88
C ALA A 219 -0.63 -33.01 24.92
N ALA A 220 -1.97 -33.04 25.05
CA ALA A 220 -2.88 -33.73 24.16
C ALA A 220 -3.31 -32.88 22.96
N GLY A 221 -2.90 -31.59 22.91
CA GLY A 221 -3.24 -30.65 21.84
C GLY A 221 -4.58 -29.92 22.02
N ASN A 222 -5.26 -30.08 23.15
CA ASN A 222 -6.49 -29.37 23.46
C ASN A 222 -6.20 -27.93 23.89
N PRO A 223 -7.14 -26.98 23.65
CA PRO A 223 -7.00 -25.62 24.12
C PRO A 223 -6.82 -25.56 25.64
N ALA A 224 -5.77 -24.87 26.09
CA ALA A 224 -5.45 -24.64 27.49
C ALA A 224 -5.43 -23.13 27.81
N SER A 225 -5.89 -22.78 29.01
CA SER A 225 -5.79 -21.41 29.50
C SER A 225 -4.44 -21.23 30.21
N PHE A 226 -3.68 -20.21 29.80
CA PHE A 226 -2.43 -19.85 30.43
C PHE A 226 -2.39 -18.35 30.67
N SER A 227 -2.03 -17.95 31.90
CA SER A 227 -1.89 -16.54 32.24
C SER A 227 -0.43 -16.24 32.60
N PRO A 228 0.30 -15.51 31.75
CA PRO A 228 1.67 -15.11 32.05
C PRO A 228 1.83 -14.29 33.33
N ALA A 229 0.78 -13.55 33.72
CA ALA A 229 0.79 -12.70 34.91
C ALA A 229 0.82 -13.52 36.23
N ALA A 230 0.43 -14.80 36.19
CA ALA A 230 0.47 -15.70 37.34
C ALA A 230 1.84 -16.39 37.54
N CYS A 231 2.81 -16.16 36.66
CA CYS A 231 4.10 -16.81 36.69
C CYS A 231 5.11 -16.03 37.55
N THR A 232 5.68 -16.70 38.57
CA THR A 232 6.70 -16.13 39.45
C THR A 232 8.14 -16.54 39.04
N THR A 233 8.28 -17.59 38.22
CA THR A 233 9.56 -18.23 37.87
C THR A 233 9.97 -18.03 36.41
N GLY A 234 9.40 -17.07 35.70
CA GLY A 234 9.62 -16.90 34.28
C GLY A 234 8.64 -17.74 33.40
N ILE A 235 8.26 -17.17 32.25
CA ILE A 235 7.21 -17.71 31.38
C ILE A 235 7.53 -19.13 30.88
N PRO A 236 8.75 -19.45 30.38
CA PRO A 236 9.04 -20.81 29.85
C PRO A 236 8.95 -21.89 30.91
N GLU A 237 9.46 -21.63 32.11
CA GLU A 237 9.42 -22.57 33.23
C GLU A 237 8.01 -22.79 33.75
N CYS A 238 7.25 -21.72 33.85
CA CYS A 238 5.84 -21.75 34.26
C CYS A 238 4.97 -22.54 33.25
N MET A 239 5.21 -22.39 31.96
CA MET A 239 4.53 -23.18 30.92
C MET A 239 4.86 -24.67 31.05
N ARG A 240 6.13 -24.99 31.28
CA ARG A 240 6.58 -26.38 31.43
C ARG A 240 5.98 -27.04 32.67
N THR A 241 5.92 -26.35 33.81
CA THR A 241 5.33 -26.88 35.04
C THR A 241 3.83 -27.09 34.95
N GLN A 242 3.13 -26.26 34.14
CA GLN A 242 1.71 -26.41 33.89
C GLN A 242 1.38 -27.39 32.75
N GLY A 243 2.38 -27.95 32.07
CA GLY A 243 2.21 -28.84 30.93
C GLY A 243 1.58 -28.18 29.71
N VAL A 244 1.80 -26.85 29.56
CA VAL A 244 1.18 -26.04 28.50
C VAL A 244 2.26 -25.66 27.48
N VAL A 245 1.92 -25.79 26.19
CA VAL A 245 2.80 -25.41 25.08
C VAL A 245 2.13 -24.30 24.28
N ARG A 246 2.93 -23.34 23.83
CA ARG A 246 2.45 -22.27 22.94
C ARG A 246 2.34 -22.82 21.53
N ARG A 247 1.14 -22.79 20.96
CA ARG A 247 0.90 -23.07 19.53
C ARG A 247 0.80 -21.75 18.79
N VAL A 248 1.62 -21.57 17.78
CA VAL A 248 1.69 -20.35 16.97
C VAL A 248 1.27 -20.67 15.54
N GLY A 249 0.31 -19.92 15.02
CA GLY A 249 -0.01 -19.92 13.60
C GLY A 249 0.71 -18.76 12.91
N PHE A 250 1.45 -19.05 11.84
CA PHE A 250 2.24 -18.05 11.14
C PHE A 250 2.18 -18.21 9.62
N GLN A 251 2.47 -17.13 8.90
CA GLN A 251 2.71 -17.12 7.47
C GLN A 251 4.21 -17.02 7.23
N PRO A 252 4.82 -17.98 6.50
CA PRO A 252 6.24 -17.96 6.19
C PRO A 252 6.58 -16.89 5.13
N ASP A 253 7.83 -16.38 5.16
CA ASP A 253 8.27 -15.27 4.29
C ASP A 253 8.27 -15.61 2.79
N ASP A 254 8.37 -16.90 2.42
CA ASP A 254 8.32 -17.38 1.04
C ASP A 254 6.96 -17.08 0.35
N ARG A 255 5.89 -16.86 1.13
CA ARG A 255 4.57 -16.47 0.61
C ARG A 255 4.45 -14.99 0.24
N PHE A 256 5.50 -14.20 0.44
CA PHE A 256 5.47 -12.75 0.19
C PHE A 256 4.96 -12.41 -1.22
N TRP A 257 5.53 -12.98 -2.25
CA TRP A 257 5.16 -12.64 -3.63
C TRP A 257 3.76 -13.11 -4.02
N SER A 258 3.30 -14.25 -3.51
CA SER A 258 1.92 -14.70 -3.73
C SER A 258 0.92 -13.77 -3.04
N PHE A 259 1.20 -13.32 -1.82
CA PHE A 259 0.36 -12.35 -1.12
C PHE A 259 0.37 -10.97 -1.81
N GLN A 260 1.52 -10.54 -2.29
CA GLN A 260 1.65 -9.32 -3.11
C GLN A 260 0.77 -9.41 -4.38
N ALA A 261 0.78 -10.54 -5.07
CA ALA A 261 -0.02 -10.73 -6.29
C ALA A 261 -1.54 -10.73 -5.97
N ILE A 262 -1.96 -11.40 -4.89
CA ILE A 262 -3.38 -11.42 -4.46
C ILE A 262 -3.84 -10.01 -4.10
N GLU A 263 -3.09 -9.32 -3.25
CA GLU A 263 -3.49 -7.99 -2.76
C GLU A 263 -3.40 -6.93 -3.86
N ALA A 264 -2.34 -6.92 -4.66
CA ALA A 264 -2.24 -6.02 -5.81
C ALA A 264 -3.36 -6.29 -6.82
N GLY A 265 -3.68 -7.55 -7.10
CA GLY A 265 -4.80 -7.94 -7.97
C GLY A 265 -6.14 -7.43 -7.45
N LEU A 266 -6.40 -7.56 -6.14
CA LEU A 266 -7.60 -7.04 -5.49
C LEU A 266 -7.72 -5.52 -5.68
N PHE A 267 -6.67 -4.76 -5.38
CA PHE A 267 -6.69 -3.30 -5.47
C PHE A 267 -6.76 -2.80 -6.92
N VAL A 268 -6.10 -3.48 -7.87
CA VAL A 268 -6.23 -3.18 -9.31
C VAL A 268 -7.65 -3.47 -9.80
N ALA A 269 -8.27 -4.57 -9.37
CA ALA A 269 -9.67 -4.88 -9.71
C ALA A 269 -10.63 -3.82 -9.15
N LEU A 270 -10.45 -3.39 -7.90
CA LEU A 270 -11.22 -2.29 -7.31
C LEU A 270 -11.01 -0.98 -8.08
N ALA A 271 -9.77 -0.65 -8.45
CA ALA A 271 -9.47 0.53 -9.26
C ALA A 271 -10.15 0.46 -10.62
N ALA A 272 -10.14 -0.70 -11.29
CA ALA A 272 -10.83 -0.90 -12.55
C ALA A 272 -12.36 -0.72 -12.42
N LEU A 273 -12.96 -1.25 -11.37
CA LEU A 273 -14.39 -1.04 -11.06
C LEU A 273 -14.72 0.44 -10.87
N VAL A 274 -13.87 1.19 -10.17
CA VAL A 274 -14.02 2.63 -9.98
C VAL A 274 -13.90 3.39 -11.31
N VAL A 275 -12.96 3.00 -12.19
CA VAL A 275 -12.82 3.59 -13.54
C VAL A 275 -14.07 3.33 -14.37
N VAL A 276 -14.62 2.12 -14.34
CA VAL A 276 -15.87 1.78 -15.03
C VAL A 276 -17.06 2.59 -14.48
N ALA A 277 -17.16 2.69 -13.15
CA ALA A 277 -18.19 3.50 -12.51
C ALA A 277 -18.08 4.99 -12.89
N GLY A 278 -16.86 5.52 -12.97
CA GLY A 278 -16.60 6.88 -13.44
C GLY A 278 -16.98 7.08 -14.90
N ALA A 279 -16.64 6.15 -15.78
CA ALA A 279 -17.03 6.18 -17.18
C ALA A 279 -18.58 6.15 -17.36
N TRP A 280 -19.25 5.32 -16.57
CA TRP A 280 -20.71 5.27 -16.52
C TRP A 280 -21.32 6.61 -16.04
N ALA A 281 -20.75 7.18 -14.98
CA ALA A 281 -21.20 8.46 -14.44
C ALA A 281 -21.04 9.62 -15.44
N VAL A 282 -19.93 9.65 -16.18
CA VAL A 282 -19.68 10.62 -17.26
C VAL A 282 -20.78 10.52 -18.33
N HIS A 283 -21.20 9.31 -18.68
CA HIS A 283 -22.19 9.08 -19.72
C HIS A 283 -23.59 9.54 -19.30
N HIS A 284 -23.98 9.33 -18.03
CA HIS A 284 -25.33 9.56 -17.55
C HIS A 284 -25.53 10.94 -16.88
N ARG A 285 -24.52 11.47 -16.17
CA ARG A 285 -24.66 12.71 -15.40
C ARG A 285 -24.19 13.99 -16.11
N LEU A 286 -23.35 13.88 -17.14
CA LEU A 286 -22.93 15.00 -17.97
C LEU A 286 -23.81 15.13 -19.22
N ARG A 287 -25.11 14.83 -19.13
CA ARG A 287 -26.07 15.21 -20.18
C ARG A 287 -26.11 16.72 -20.16
N MET A 288 -25.82 17.34 -21.32
CA MET A 288 -26.07 18.79 -21.50
C MET A 288 -27.57 19.00 -21.32
N ALA A 289 -27.97 19.83 -20.36
CA ALA A 289 -29.27 20.42 -20.30
C ALA A 289 -29.38 21.42 -21.45
#